data_8ccb2ebd32e56f440541d571ad4c9b67
#
_entry.id   8ccb2ebd32e56f440541d571ad4c9b67
#
_cell.length_a   1.000
_cell.length_b   1.000
_cell.length_c   1.000
_cell.angle_alpha   90.00
_cell.angle_beta   90.00
_cell.angle_gamma   90.00
#
_symmetry.space_group_name_H-M   'P 1'
#
loop_
_entity.id
_entity.type
_entity.pdbx_description
1 polymer ?
#
loop_
_entity_poly.entity_id
_entity_poly.type
_entity_poly.pdbx_seq_one_letter_code
_entity_poly.pdbx_strand_id
1 'polypeptide(L)'
;MRGVGIVIVTGNSEGEIGACLDAALATGAEVVVVDNASTDQTRREVLRRPAARLIANPWNRGLAAGLNQGVGALGRPFVLLLDPDAVLLGGVAALVEALSEPAAAAAGGKLVDERGRWQAGLVVRRFPTPRALVFEVLGVNRLWPGNPVNRRYRCRDLNLDAAAEVDQPAGGFLMIRREIWQELGGFDEAFHPVWFEDTDFLKRVRQAGYRIHYLPSAAARRRGGRPPGGFSRQQSLFYWYDGLLKYSARHFGPPARWVICLAVMLRCVPQAVLGIFRPKGARRLAIHGRIIGLAARCLVSGRSGRASWSPMVAGW
;
A
#
# COMPACT_ATOMS: atom_id res chain seq x y z
N MET A 1 -18.14 -18.59 -2.22
CA MET A 1 -18.25 -17.75 -1.00
C MET A 1 -19.30 -16.64 -1.20
N ARG A 2 -20.55 -16.94 -0.85
CA ARG A 2 -21.63 -15.97 -0.95
C ARG A 2 -21.37 -14.86 0.10
N GLY A 3 -21.22 -13.60 -0.30
CA GLY A 3 -21.00 -12.47 0.61
C GLY A 3 -19.61 -11.82 0.52
N VAL A 4 -18.67 -12.39 -0.22
CA VAL A 4 -17.34 -11.81 -0.44
C VAL A 4 -17.20 -11.30 -1.87
N GLY A 5 -16.69 -10.08 -2.02
CA GLY A 5 -16.17 -9.55 -3.27
C GLY A 5 -14.66 -9.39 -3.19
N ILE A 6 -13.96 -9.65 -4.28
CA ILE A 6 -12.49 -9.48 -4.38
C ILE A 6 -12.22 -8.35 -5.37
N VAL A 7 -11.42 -7.37 -4.97
CA VAL A 7 -10.96 -6.28 -5.82
C VAL A 7 -9.46 -6.44 -6.06
N ILE A 8 -9.08 -6.45 -7.33
CA ILE A 8 -7.70 -6.49 -7.78
C ILE A 8 -7.44 -5.26 -8.65
N VAL A 9 -6.52 -4.39 -8.24
CA VAL A 9 -6.05 -3.28 -9.08
C VAL A 9 -4.74 -3.70 -9.73
N THR A 10 -4.67 -3.56 -11.05
CA THR A 10 -3.53 -4.01 -11.82
C THR A 10 -2.99 -2.92 -12.74
N GLY A 11 -1.71 -3.03 -13.09
CA GLY A 11 -1.01 -2.18 -14.05
C GLY A 11 0.28 -2.84 -14.48
N ASN A 12 0.33 -3.35 -15.72
CA ASN A 12 1.47 -4.09 -16.28
C ASN A 12 1.87 -5.31 -15.43
N SER A 13 0.93 -6.23 -15.22
CA SER A 13 1.06 -7.44 -14.39
C SER A 13 0.81 -8.72 -15.19
N GLU A 14 1.15 -8.76 -16.47
CA GLU A 14 0.87 -9.91 -17.37
C GLU A 14 1.40 -11.25 -16.86
N GLY A 15 2.55 -11.23 -16.15
CA GLY A 15 3.18 -12.44 -15.64
C GLY A 15 2.61 -12.97 -14.34
N GLU A 16 1.81 -12.18 -13.61
CA GLU A 16 1.32 -12.50 -12.28
C GLU A 16 -0.21 -12.62 -12.18
N ILE A 17 -0.93 -11.77 -12.92
CA ILE A 17 -2.38 -11.61 -12.79
C ILE A 17 -3.15 -12.91 -13.06
N GLY A 18 -2.66 -13.77 -13.94
CA GLY A 18 -3.30 -15.03 -14.28
C GLY A 18 -3.48 -15.95 -13.08
N ALA A 19 -2.39 -16.25 -12.37
CA ALA A 19 -2.42 -17.11 -11.19
C ALA A 19 -3.21 -16.50 -10.02
N CYS A 20 -3.14 -15.17 -9.86
CA CYS A 20 -3.94 -14.43 -8.88
C CYS A 20 -5.44 -14.62 -9.15
N LEU A 21 -5.88 -14.44 -10.40
CA LEU A 21 -7.28 -14.59 -10.80
C LEU A 21 -7.79 -16.01 -10.66
N ASP A 22 -7.00 -17.01 -11.07
CA ASP A 22 -7.37 -18.41 -10.93
C ASP A 22 -7.65 -18.79 -9.47
N ALA A 23 -6.78 -18.35 -8.56
CA ALA A 23 -6.95 -18.57 -7.13
C ALA A 23 -8.14 -17.76 -6.56
N ALA A 24 -8.34 -16.51 -6.98
CA ALA A 24 -9.44 -15.67 -6.54
C ALA A 24 -10.80 -16.25 -6.97
N LEU A 25 -10.94 -16.64 -8.24
CA LEU A 25 -12.17 -17.23 -8.80
C LEU A 25 -12.49 -18.59 -8.19
N ALA A 26 -11.48 -19.39 -7.86
CA ALA A 26 -11.66 -20.68 -7.18
C ALA A 26 -12.34 -20.56 -5.82
N THR A 27 -12.32 -19.39 -5.17
CA THR A 27 -13.06 -19.13 -3.92
C THR A 27 -14.57 -19.05 -4.11
N GLY A 28 -15.07 -18.88 -5.32
CA GLY A 28 -16.49 -18.61 -5.63
C GLY A 28 -16.94 -17.20 -5.21
N ALA A 29 -16.02 -16.29 -4.94
CA ALA A 29 -16.30 -14.86 -4.69
C ALA A 29 -16.55 -14.13 -6.01
N GLU A 30 -17.24 -12.98 -5.94
CA GLU A 30 -17.36 -12.04 -7.04
C GLU A 30 -16.01 -11.30 -7.22
N VAL A 31 -15.42 -11.34 -8.42
CA VAL A 31 -14.09 -10.76 -8.68
C VAL A 31 -14.22 -9.56 -9.62
N VAL A 32 -13.71 -8.41 -9.18
CA VAL A 32 -13.57 -7.19 -9.99
C VAL A 32 -12.10 -6.87 -10.15
N VAL A 33 -11.68 -6.72 -11.40
CA VAL A 33 -10.34 -6.26 -11.77
C VAL A 33 -10.44 -4.84 -12.30
N VAL A 34 -9.65 -3.94 -11.71
CA VAL A 34 -9.50 -2.57 -12.21
C VAL A 34 -8.12 -2.46 -12.85
N ASP A 35 -8.10 -2.32 -14.16
CA ASP A 35 -6.87 -2.14 -14.92
C ASP A 35 -6.54 -0.65 -15.06
N ASN A 36 -5.44 -0.24 -14.49
CA ASN A 36 -4.94 1.14 -14.51
C ASN A 36 -4.06 1.42 -15.74
N ALA A 37 -4.64 1.27 -16.95
CA ALA A 37 -4.03 1.57 -18.23
C ALA A 37 -2.78 0.70 -18.53
N SER A 38 -2.88 -0.61 -18.35
CA SER A 38 -1.81 -1.54 -18.75
C SER A 38 -1.52 -1.45 -20.27
N THR A 39 -0.24 -1.51 -20.59
CA THR A 39 0.28 -1.48 -21.95
C THR A 39 0.84 -2.84 -22.41
N ASP A 40 0.94 -3.80 -21.51
CA ASP A 40 1.32 -5.19 -21.72
C ASP A 40 0.09 -6.10 -21.97
N GLN A 41 0.25 -7.42 -21.87
CA GLN A 41 -0.82 -8.39 -22.08
C GLN A 41 -1.77 -8.55 -20.88
N THR A 42 -1.66 -7.73 -19.82
CA THR A 42 -2.47 -7.83 -18.59
C THR A 42 -3.98 -7.93 -18.88
N ARG A 43 -4.52 -7.02 -19.71
CA ARG A 43 -5.94 -7.02 -20.07
C ARG A 43 -6.37 -8.31 -20.76
N ARG A 44 -5.53 -8.83 -21.63
CA ARG A 44 -5.79 -10.09 -22.34
C ARG A 44 -5.84 -11.26 -21.38
N GLU A 45 -4.95 -11.28 -20.38
CA GLU A 45 -4.97 -12.31 -19.32
C GLU A 45 -6.25 -12.25 -18.48
N VAL A 46 -6.77 -11.06 -18.18
CA VAL A 46 -8.04 -10.90 -17.48
C VAL A 46 -9.21 -11.40 -18.34
N LEU A 47 -9.25 -10.99 -19.62
CA LEU A 47 -10.35 -11.38 -20.55
C LEU A 47 -10.42 -12.89 -20.84
N ARG A 48 -9.34 -13.63 -20.64
CA ARG A 48 -9.35 -15.11 -20.69
C ARG A 48 -10.15 -15.73 -19.55
N ARG A 49 -10.53 -14.96 -18.53
CA ARG A 49 -11.28 -15.39 -17.35
C ARG A 49 -12.60 -14.62 -17.24
N PRO A 50 -13.62 -14.98 -18.05
CA PRO A 50 -14.85 -14.19 -18.18
C PRO A 50 -15.68 -14.09 -16.89
N ALA A 51 -15.38 -14.91 -15.87
CA ALA A 51 -15.98 -14.81 -14.55
C ALA A 51 -15.45 -13.60 -13.73
N ALA A 52 -14.34 -13.01 -14.13
CA ALA A 52 -13.81 -11.77 -13.55
C ALA A 52 -14.33 -10.56 -14.33
N ARG A 53 -14.95 -9.61 -13.63
CA ARG A 53 -15.41 -8.34 -14.23
C ARG A 53 -14.22 -7.39 -14.40
N LEU A 54 -13.93 -6.97 -15.62
CA LEU A 54 -12.88 -6.00 -15.94
C LEU A 54 -13.45 -4.57 -15.99
N ILE A 55 -12.77 -3.65 -15.32
CA ILE A 55 -12.94 -2.19 -15.46
C ILE A 55 -11.61 -1.64 -15.99
N ALA A 56 -11.57 -1.18 -17.24
CA ALA A 56 -10.37 -0.69 -17.88
C ALA A 56 -10.33 0.85 -17.84
N ASN A 57 -9.40 1.41 -17.12
CA ASN A 57 -9.18 2.85 -17.08
C ASN A 57 -8.34 3.31 -18.28
N PRO A 58 -8.63 4.47 -18.86
CA PRO A 58 -7.86 5.04 -19.99
C PRO A 58 -6.49 5.59 -19.57
N TRP A 59 -6.30 5.87 -18.27
CA TRP A 59 -5.03 6.30 -17.67
C TRP A 59 -4.89 5.73 -16.26
N ASN A 60 -3.66 5.73 -15.73
CA ASN A 60 -3.40 5.28 -14.37
C ASN A 60 -3.96 6.27 -13.33
N ARG A 61 -5.06 5.90 -12.69
CA ARG A 61 -5.74 6.68 -11.65
C ARG A 61 -5.10 6.56 -10.27
N GLY A 62 -4.08 5.71 -10.12
CA GLY A 62 -3.47 5.36 -8.84
C GLY A 62 -4.19 4.20 -8.13
N LEU A 63 -3.52 3.64 -7.12
CA LEU A 63 -4.03 2.45 -6.40
C LEU A 63 -5.30 2.77 -5.61
N ALA A 64 -5.30 3.87 -4.84
CA ALA A 64 -6.45 4.28 -4.04
C ALA A 64 -7.72 4.47 -4.88
N ALA A 65 -7.63 5.22 -6.00
CA ALA A 65 -8.75 5.43 -6.89
C ALA A 65 -9.22 4.15 -7.57
N GLY A 66 -8.29 3.28 -7.97
CA GLY A 66 -8.62 1.97 -8.53
C GLY A 66 -9.35 1.08 -7.53
N LEU A 67 -8.90 1.03 -6.27
CA LEU A 67 -9.58 0.26 -5.21
C LEU A 67 -10.95 0.85 -4.89
N ASN A 68 -11.09 2.17 -4.76
CA ASN A 68 -12.38 2.82 -4.56
C ASN A 68 -13.36 2.48 -5.67
N GLN A 69 -12.90 2.51 -6.92
CA GLN A 69 -13.70 2.16 -8.10
C GLN A 69 -14.14 0.69 -8.08
N GLY A 70 -13.22 -0.23 -7.74
CA GLY A 70 -13.50 -1.65 -7.64
C GLY A 70 -14.48 -1.98 -6.51
N VAL A 71 -14.30 -1.40 -5.32
CA VAL A 71 -15.21 -1.56 -4.18
C VAL A 71 -16.60 -0.99 -4.50
N GLY A 72 -16.66 0.16 -5.18
CA GLY A 72 -17.91 0.75 -5.63
C GLY A 72 -18.68 -0.11 -6.64
N ALA A 73 -17.97 -0.95 -7.41
CA ALA A 73 -18.58 -1.85 -8.38
C ALA A 73 -19.10 -3.19 -7.77
N LEU A 74 -18.80 -3.45 -6.50
CA LEU A 74 -19.23 -4.63 -5.75
C LEU A 74 -20.44 -4.34 -4.87
N GLY A 75 -21.35 -5.32 -4.74
CA GLY A 75 -22.49 -5.27 -3.82
C GLY A 75 -22.34 -6.13 -2.57
N ARG A 76 -21.12 -6.63 -2.25
CA ARG A 76 -20.90 -7.61 -1.19
C ARG A 76 -20.56 -6.96 0.14
N PRO A 77 -21.00 -7.53 1.28
CA PRO A 77 -20.73 -6.99 2.62
C PRO A 77 -19.26 -7.03 3.02
N PHE A 78 -18.49 -8.01 2.53
CA PHE A 78 -17.05 -8.13 2.76
C PHE A 78 -16.29 -7.95 1.46
N VAL A 79 -15.28 -7.10 1.48
CA VAL A 79 -14.43 -6.83 0.33
C VAL A 79 -13.00 -7.21 0.66
N LEU A 80 -12.44 -8.13 -0.12
CA LEU A 80 -11.03 -8.50 -0.07
C LEU A 80 -10.25 -7.70 -1.10
N LEU A 81 -9.32 -6.88 -0.65
CA LEU A 81 -8.32 -6.23 -1.47
C LEU A 81 -7.18 -7.20 -1.69
N LEU A 82 -6.82 -7.47 -2.95
CA LEU A 82 -5.80 -8.45 -3.30
C LEU A 82 -4.84 -7.85 -4.34
N ASP A 83 -3.54 -7.91 -4.04
CA ASP A 83 -2.52 -7.49 -5.01
C ASP A 83 -2.47 -8.44 -6.22
N PRO A 84 -2.18 -7.96 -7.44
CA PRO A 84 -2.18 -8.79 -8.65
C PRO A 84 -1.07 -9.85 -8.68
N ASP A 85 -0.05 -9.74 -7.81
CA ASP A 85 1.04 -10.70 -7.61
C ASP A 85 0.80 -11.65 -6.41
N ALA A 86 -0.40 -11.59 -5.80
CA ALA A 86 -0.77 -12.44 -4.67
C ALA A 86 -1.67 -13.60 -5.10
N VAL A 87 -1.31 -14.81 -4.73
CA VAL A 87 -2.06 -16.04 -4.99
C VAL A 87 -2.64 -16.55 -3.67
N LEU A 88 -3.96 -16.60 -3.55
CA LEU A 88 -4.64 -17.11 -2.36
C LEU A 88 -4.30 -18.60 -2.15
N LEU A 89 -3.90 -18.94 -0.92
CA LEU A 89 -3.62 -20.31 -0.51
C LEU A 89 -4.77 -20.90 0.30
N GLY A 90 -5.63 -20.05 0.87
CA GLY A 90 -6.80 -20.47 1.64
C GLY A 90 -7.11 -19.53 2.80
N GLY A 91 -8.09 -19.94 3.63
CA GLY A 91 -8.45 -19.26 4.87
C GLY A 91 -9.29 -17.99 4.74
N VAL A 92 -9.83 -17.66 3.55
CA VAL A 92 -10.68 -16.48 3.35
C VAL A 92 -11.93 -16.53 4.25
N ALA A 93 -12.43 -17.73 4.56
CA ALA A 93 -13.56 -17.90 5.49
C ALA A 93 -13.24 -17.43 6.91
N ALA A 94 -12.01 -17.62 7.38
CA ALA A 94 -11.58 -17.14 8.70
C ALA A 94 -11.55 -15.61 8.76
N LEU A 95 -11.22 -14.93 7.66
CA LEU A 95 -11.31 -13.46 7.59
C LEU A 95 -12.77 -12.99 7.72
N VAL A 96 -13.71 -13.66 7.06
CA VAL A 96 -15.15 -13.37 7.16
C VAL A 96 -15.65 -13.59 8.59
N GLU A 97 -15.27 -14.71 9.21
CA GLU A 97 -15.64 -15.02 10.60
C GLU A 97 -15.16 -13.94 11.58
N ALA A 98 -13.89 -13.53 11.48
CA ALA A 98 -13.36 -12.47 12.32
C ALA A 98 -14.06 -11.12 12.12
N LEU A 99 -14.49 -10.82 10.89
CA LEU A 99 -15.24 -9.59 10.59
C LEU A 99 -16.74 -9.69 10.89
N SER A 100 -17.23 -10.85 11.35
CA SER A 100 -18.60 -10.99 11.86
C SER A 100 -18.76 -10.36 13.25
N GLU A 101 -17.67 -10.11 13.97
CA GLU A 101 -17.68 -9.32 15.20
C GLU A 101 -17.98 -7.84 14.86
N PRO A 102 -19.01 -7.21 15.47
CA PRO A 102 -19.39 -5.82 15.16
C PRO A 102 -18.26 -4.79 15.31
N ALA A 103 -17.35 -5.02 16.28
CA ALA A 103 -16.21 -4.16 16.51
C ALA A 103 -15.07 -4.32 15.51
N ALA A 104 -15.04 -5.41 14.72
CA ALA A 104 -14.00 -5.68 13.74
C ALA A 104 -14.33 -5.05 12.39
N ALA A 105 -13.45 -4.21 11.85
CA ALA A 105 -13.64 -3.53 10.57
C ALA A 105 -12.76 -4.08 9.45
N ALA A 106 -11.57 -4.56 9.79
CA ALA A 106 -10.60 -5.06 8.82
C ALA A 106 -9.86 -6.29 9.36
N ALA A 107 -9.49 -7.21 8.47
CA ALA A 107 -8.68 -8.38 8.79
C ALA A 107 -7.71 -8.70 7.65
N GLY A 108 -6.43 -8.90 7.98
CA GLY A 108 -5.42 -9.32 7.04
C GLY A 108 -4.89 -10.72 7.34
N GLY A 109 -4.34 -11.36 6.33
CA GLY A 109 -3.77 -12.70 6.43
C GLY A 109 -2.24 -12.72 6.34
N LYS A 110 -1.72 -13.94 6.37
CA LYS A 110 -0.28 -14.23 6.26
C LYS A 110 0.16 -14.14 4.80
N LEU A 111 1.17 -13.32 4.54
CA LEU A 111 1.84 -13.28 3.24
C LEU A 111 3.15 -14.07 3.31
N VAL A 112 3.32 -15.05 2.41
CA VAL A 112 4.52 -15.85 2.30
C VAL A 112 5.20 -15.66 0.94
N ASP A 113 6.52 -15.87 0.89
CA ASP A 113 7.28 -15.91 -0.37
C ASP A 113 7.09 -17.26 -1.10
N GLU A 114 7.73 -17.42 -2.25
CA GLU A 114 7.69 -18.67 -3.04
C GLU A 114 8.24 -19.91 -2.28
N ARG A 115 9.01 -19.68 -1.21
CA ARG A 115 9.56 -20.72 -0.34
C ARG A 115 8.71 -21.00 0.90
N GLY A 116 7.52 -20.39 0.98
CA GLY A 116 6.63 -20.51 2.14
C GLY A 116 7.08 -19.74 3.38
N ARG A 117 8.13 -18.89 3.27
CA ARG A 117 8.63 -18.09 4.38
C ARG A 117 7.85 -16.78 4.45
N TRP A 118 7.44 -16.39 5.63
CA TRP A 118 6.77 -15.13 5.82
C TRP A 118 7.75 -13.95 5.74
N GLN A 119 7.28 -12.85 5.18
CA GLN A 119 8.08 -11.64 4.96
C GLN A 119 8.00 -10.73 6.19
N ALA A 120 8.92 -10.92 7.13
CA ALA A 120 9.00 -10.12 8.36
C ALA A 120 8.97 -8.61 8.09
N GLY A 121 8.05 -7.89 8.77
CA GLY A 121 7.90 -6.44 8.64
C GLY A 121 7.22 -5.97 7.36
N LEU A 122 6.69 -6.89 6.53
CA LEU A 122 5.78 -6.58 5.42
C LEU A 122 4.35 -7.07 5.72
N VAL A 123 4.21 -8.12 6.54
CA VAL A 123 2.91 -8.74 6.84
C VAL A 123 2.10 -7.90 7.82
N VAL A 124 2.75 -7.41 8.87
CA VAL A 124 2.13 -6.57 9.91
C VAL A 124 3.09 -5.47 10.33
N ARG A 125 2.55 -4.28 10.56
CA ARG A 125 3.27 -3.14 11.15
C ARG A 125 2.42 -2.45 12.20
N ARG A 126 3.03 -1.70 13.10
CA ARG A 126 2.34 -0.67 13.88
C ARG A 126 2.16 0.58 13.04
N PHE A 127 1.23 1.45 13.41
CA PHE A 127 1.15 2.74 12.74
C PHE A 127 2.46 3.52 12.90
N PRO A 128 2.92 4.19 11.83
CA PRO A 128 4.13 4.99 11.90
C PRO A 128 4.01 6.07 12.96
N THR A 129 5.00 6.15 13.85
CA THR A 129 5.20 7.29 14.74
C THR A 129 6.17 8.27 14.12
N PRO A 130 6.21 9.55 14.52
CA PRO A 130 7.20 10.51 14.02
C PRO A 130 8.62 9.99 14.15
N ARG A 131 8.97 9.36 15.29
CA ARG A 131 10.30 8.75 15.52
C ARG A 131 10.57 7.60 14.54
N ALA A 132 9.59 6.75 14.27
CA ALA A 132 9.75 5.64 13.33
C ALA A 132 10.02 6.15 11.91
N LEU A 133 9.29 7.19 11.46
CA LEU A 133 9.51 7.80 10.16
C LEU A 133 10.87 8.50 10.04
N VAL A 134 11.30 9.22 11.08
CA VAL A 134 12.63 9.84 11.10
C VAL A 134 13.73 8.79 10.99
N PHE A 135 13.63 7.68 11.74
CA PHE A 135 14.61 6.59 11.69
C PHE A 135 14.64 5.91 10.32
N GLU A 136 13.47 5.75 9.69
CA GLU A 136 13.38 5.18 8.33
C GLU A 136 14.02 6.12 7.31
N VAL A 137 13.66 7.41 7.33
CA VAL A 137 14.17 8.44 6.43
C VAL A 137 15.69 8.60 6.53
N LEU A 138 16.23 8.69 7.74
CA LEU A 138 17.67 8.86 7.97
C LEU A 138 18.46 7.58 7.73
N GLY A 139 17.79 6.43 7.55
CA GLY A 139 18.42 5.15 7.30
C GLY A 139 18.97 4.47 8.56
N VAL A 140 18.60 4.95 9.76
CA VAL A 140 18.98 4.34 11.05
C VAL A 140 18.55 2.88 11.11
N ASN A 141 17.35 2.55 10.60
CA ASN A 141 16.83 1.19 10.55
C ASN A 141 17.64 0.26 9.65
N ARG A 142 18.36 0.81 8.66
CA ARG A 142 19.27 0.04 7.80
C ARG A 142 20.62 -0.21 8.48
N LEU A 143 21.15 0.80 9.19
CA LEU A 143 22.44 0.72 9.88
C LEU A 143 22.31 -0.10 11.17
N TRP A 144 21.20 0.03 11.87
CA TRP A 144 20.91 -0.69 13.12
C TRP A 144 19.49 -1.32 13.06
N PRO A 145 19.34 -2.46 12.35
CA PRO A 145 18.03 -3.11 12.15
C PRO A 145 17.34 -3.57 13.45
N GLY A 146 18.13 -3.87 14.48
CA GLY A 146 17.67 -4.33 15.80
C GLY A 146 17.27 -3.21 16.76
N ASN A 147 17.30 -1.93 16.37
CA ASN A 147 16.93 -0.84 17.27
C ASN A 147 15.49 -0.95 17.78
N PRO A 148 15.20 -0.48 19.01
CA PRO A 148 13.87 -0.65 19.63
C PRO A 148 12.74 -0.02 18.82
N VAL A 149 12.97 1.11 18.14
CA VAL A 149 11.98 1.81 17.32
C VAL A 149 11.58 0.95 16.11
N ASN A 150 12.58 0.37 15.42
CA ASN A 150 12.34 -0.49 14.26
C ASN A 150 11.71 -1.82 14.66
N ARG A 151 12.15 -2.42 15.78
CA ARG A 151 11.54 -3.67 16.30
C ARG A 151 10.06 -3.47 16.57
N ARG A 152 9.72 -2.39 17.28
CA ARG A 152 8.31 -2.05 17.57
C ARG A 152 7.52 -1.74 16.32
N TYR A 153 8.05 -0.89 15.42
CA TYR A 153 7.36 -0.49 14.20
C TYR A 153 7.04 -1.68 13.28
N ARG A 154 7.98 -2.62 13.15
CA ARG A 154 7.86 -3.81 12.29
C ARG A 154 7.28 -5.03 13.02
N CYS A 155 6.68 -4.84 14.19
CA CYS A 155 6.05 -5.91 14.99
C CYS A 155 6.96 -7.15 15.15
N ARG A 156 8.28 -6.97 15.33
CA ARG A 156 9.21 -8.08 15.52
C ARG A 156 9.09 -8.75 16.89
N ASP A 157 8.28 -8.18 17.74
CA ASP A 157 7.88 -8.65 19.06
C ASP A 157 6.57 -9.45 19.03
N LEU A 158 5.88 -9.52 17.88
CA LEU A 158 4.63 -10.22 17.72
C LEU A 158 4.86 -11.66 17.23
N ASN A 159 4.13 -12.61 17.82
CA ASN A 159 4.05 -13.97 17.27
C ASN A 159 3.11 -13.98 16.05
N LEU A 160 3.69 -14.05 14.86
CA LEU A 160 2.93 -14.06 13.60
C LEU A 160 2.34 -15.44 13.22
N ASP A 161 2.50 -16.44 14.06
CA ASP A 161 1.82 -17.73 13.91
C ASP A 161 0.54 -17.83 14.76
N ALA A 162 0.23 -16.75 15.53
CA ALA A 162 -1.00 -16.61 16.28
C ALA A 162 -1.86 -15.45 15.75
N ALA A 163 -3.18 -15.58 15.87
CA ALA A 163 -4.12 -14.50 15.59
C ALA A 163 -3.91 -13.36 16.60
N ALA A 164 -3.98 -12.13 16.13
CA ALA A 164 -3.76 -10.96 16.97
C ALA A 164 -4.54 -9.74 16.48
N GLU A 165 -4.88 -8.84 17.41
CA GLU A 165 -5.27 -7.48 17.07
C GLU A 165 -4.02 -6.67 16.70
N VAL A 166 -4.07 -6.00 15.56
CA VAL A 166 -2.92 -5.29 14.97
C VAL A 166 -3.30 -3.90 14.48
N ASP A 167 -2.29 -3.08 14.17
CA ASP A 167 -2.56 -1.76 13.61
C ASP A 167 -2.69 -1.80 12.09
N GLN A 168 -1.76 -2.46 11.40
CA GLN A 168 -1.62 -2.40 9.95
C GLN A 168 -1.18 -3.76 9.39
N PRO A 169 -2.11 -4.66 9.03
CA PRO A 169 -1.79 -5.79 8.16
C PRO A 169 -1.50 -5.31 6.74
N ALA A 170 -0.89 -6.14 5.92
CA ALA A 170 -0.52 -5.80 4.55
C ALA A 170 -1.74 -5.46 3.69
N GLY A 171 -1.75 -4.28 3.06
CA GLY A 171 -2.85 -3.80 2.22
C GLY A 171 -3.13 -4.67 0.99
N GLY A 172 -2.13 -5.42 0.50
CA GLY A 172 -2.29 -6.33 -0.65
C GLY A 172 -2.94 -7.69 -0.33
N PHE A 173 -3.34 -7.94 0.91
CA PHE A 173 -4.19 -9.07 1.34
C PHE A 173 -5.00 -8.65 2.56
N LEU A 174 -6.01 -7.81 2.34
CA LEU A 174 -6.77 -7.13 3.39
C LEU A 174 -8.26 -7.23 3.10
N MET A 175 -9.01 -7.86 4.00
CA MET A 175 -10.48 -7.88 3.97
C MET A 175 -11.03 -6.76 4.84
N ILE A 176 -12.07 -6.08 4.35
CA ILE A 176 -12.70 -4.94 5.00
C ILE A 176 -14.22 -5.12 4.93
N ARG A 177 -14.92 -4.74 5.98
CA ARG A 177 -16.39 -4.58 5.94
C ARG A 177 -16.74 -3.41 5.05
N ARG A 178 -17.59 -3.67 4.04
CA ARG A 178 -17.96 -2.65 3.06
C ARG A 178 -18.67 -1.45 3.69
N GLU A 179 -19.47 -1.65 4.71
CA GLU A 179 -20.14 -0.55 5.44
C GLU A 179 -19.13 0.41 6.08
N ILE A 180 -18.05 -0.12 6.70
CA ILE A 180 -16.99 0.70 7.29
C ILE A 180 -16.16 1.41 6.21
N TRP A 181 -15.94 0.75 5.06
CA TRP A 181 -15.33 1.41 3.89
C TRP A 181 -16.16 2.62 3.47
N GLN A 182 -17.49 2.47 3.39
CA GLN A 182 -18.39 3.56 2.99
C GLN A 182 -18.47 4.66 4.05
N GLU A 183 -18.61 4.29 5.32
CA GLU A 183 -18.64 5.22 6.45
C GLU A 183 -17.42 6.14 6.49
N LEU A 184 -16.23 5.56 6.27
CA LEU A 184 -14.96 6.29 6.30
C LEU A 184 -14.57 6.89 4.94
N GLY A 185 -15.39 6.76 3.91
CA GLY A 185 -15.17 7.35 2.58
C GLY A 185 -14.08 6.67 1.75
N GLY A 186 -13.74 5.41 2.06
CA GLY A 186 -12.74 4.64 1.32
C GLY A 186 -11.30 5.13 1.50
N PHE A 187 -10.43 4.79 0.55
CA PHE A 187 -9.05 5.28 0.51
C PHE A 187 -9.00 6.73 0.02
N ASP A 188 -8.13 7.53 0.62
CA ASP A 188 -7.90 8.90 0.17
C ASP A 188 -7.06 8.92 -1.11
N GLU A 189 -7.70 9.34 -2.23
CA GLU A 189 -7.08 9.40 -3.54
C GLU A 189 -5.95 10.47 -3.65
N ALA A 190 -5.76 11.29 -2.61
CA ALA A 190 -4.61 12.15 -2.52
C ALA A 190 -3.29 11.39 -2.42
N PHE A 191 -3.31 10.12 -1.94
CA PHE A 191 -2.14 9.22 -1.95
C PHE A 191 -1.87 8.62 -3.34
N HIS A 192 -1.90 9.46 -4.34
CA HIS A 192 -1.60 9.08 -5.72
C HIS A 192 -0.08 9.05 -5.98
N PRO A 193 0.46 8.08 -6.73
CA PRO A 193 -0.23 6.92 -7.30
C PRO A 193 -0.31 5.73 -6.35
N VAL A 194 0.48 5.67 -5.28
CA VAL A 194 0.62 4.52 -4.39
C VAL A 194 1.38 4.90 -3.11
N TRP A 195 1.23 4.08 -2.07
CA TRP A 195 1.80 4.12 -0.72
C TRP A 195 1.11 5.07 0.26
N PHE A 196 0.93 4.54 1.47
CA PHE A 196 0.29 5.13 2.63
C PHE A 196 -1.24 5.28 2.57
N GLU A 197 -1.90 4.93 1.45
CA GLU A 197 -3.37 4.91 1.34
C GLU A 197 -3.99 3.90 2.32
N ASP A 198 -3.41 2.71 2.42
CA ASP A 198 -3.79 1.65 3.35
C ASP A 198 -3.50 2.04 4.81
N THR A 199 -2.32 2.58 5.05
CA THR A 199 -1.89 3.06 6.37
C THR A 199 -2.80 4.18 6.89
N ASP A 200 -3.16 5.12 6.02
CA ASP A 200 -4.11 6.21 6.34
C ASP A 200 -5.49 5.67 6.67
N PHE A 201 -6.01 4.79 5.82
CA PHE A 201 -7.34 4.21 6.00
C PHE A 201 -7.44 3.41 7.31
N LEU A 202 -6.51 2.49 7.54
CA LEU A 202 -6.47 1.68 8.76
C LEU A 202 -6.29 2.55 10.01
N LYS A 203 -5.55 3.66 9.92
CA LYS A 203 -5.46 4.63 11.00
C LYS A 203 -6.81 5.28 11.29
N ARG A 204 -7.59 5.64 10.26
CA ARG A 204 -8.96 6.16 10.42
C ARG A 204 -9.91 5.12 11.00
N VAL A 205 -9.79 3.86 10.59
CA VAL A 205 -10.52 2.72 11.16
C VAL A 205 -10.30 2.64 12.68
N ARG A 206 -9.04 2.70 13.13
CA ARG A 206 -8.70 2.67 14.56
C ARG A 206 -9.20 3.91 15.31
N GLN A 207 -9.14 5.09 14.69
CA GLN A 207 -9.63 6.35 15.27
C GLN A 207 -11.16 6.37 15.42
N ALA A 208 -11.87 5.65 14.55
CA ALA A 208 -13.32 5.43 14.66
C ALA A 208 -13.71 4.38 15.73
N GLY A 209 -12.72 3.77 16.41
CA GLY A 209 -12.96 2.80 17.49
C GLY A 209 -13.03 1.35 17.05
N TYR A 210 -12.86 1.05 15.75
CA TYR A 210 -12.90 -0.32 15.24
C TYR A 210 -11.59 -1.07 15.46
N ARG A 211 -11.70 -2.42 15.48
CA ARG A 211 -10.58 -3.35 15.60
C ARG A 211 -10.09 -3.81 14.21
N ILE A 212 -8.82 -4.14 14.14
CA ILE A 212 -8.15 -4.67 12.96
C ILE A 212 -7.45 -5.96 13.39
N HIS A 213 -7.69 -7.05 12.67
CA HIS A 213 -7.17 -8.37 13.00
C HIS A 213 -6.12 -8.85 12.02
N TYR A 214 -5.20 -9.65 12.51
CA TYR A 214 -4.29 -10.47 11.73
C TYR A 214 -4.59 -11.94 12.00
N LEU A 215 -4.79 -12.73 10.94
CA LEU A 215 -5.17 -14.14 11.02
C LEU A 215 -4.20 -14.98 10.18
N PRO A 216 -3.27 -15.72 10.80
CA PRO A 216 -2.31 -16.54 10.08
C PRO A 216 -2.94 -17.75 9.38
N SER A 217 -4.18 -18.14 9.76
CA SER A 217 -4.95 -19.19 9.09
C SER A 217 -5.41 -18.80 7.69
N ALA A 218 -5.51 -17.49 7.40
CA ALA A 218 -5.70 -16.98 6.05
C ALA A 218 -4.33 -16.67 5.45
N ALA A 219 -4.02 -17.26 4.29
CA ALA A 219 -2.71 -17.12 3.69
C ALA A 219 -2.78 -16.82 2.18
N ALA A 220 -1.84 -16.00 1.72
CA ALA A 220 -1.57 -15.80 0.30
C ALA A 220 -0.07 -15.84 0.05
N ARG A 221 0.32 -16.36 -1.12
CA ARG A 221 1.69 -16.35 -1.60
C ARG A 221 1.89 -15.14 -2.47
N ARG A 222 2.88 -14.33 -2.17
CA ARG A 222 3.24 -13.13 -2.92
C ARG A 222 4.64 -13.26 -3.49
N ARG A 223 4.78 -13.09 -4.79
CA ARG A 223 6.08 -13.16 -5.45
C ARG A 223 7.02 -12.05 -4.99
N GLY A 224 6.51 -10.84 -4.84
CA GLY A 224 7.30 -9.68 -4.42
C GLY A 224 8.40 -9.28 -5.41
N GLY A 225 9.14 -8.23 -5.06
CA GLY A 225 10.36 -7.85 -5.80
C GLY A 225 10.16 -6.82 -6.90
N ARG A 226 8.95 -6.58 -7.39
CA ARG A 226 8.67 -5.48 -8.33
C ARG A 226 8.01 -4.31 -7.61
N PRO A 227 8.36 -3.06 -7.95
CA PRO A 227 7.60 -1.90 -7.49
C PRO A 227 6.17 -1.98 -8.02
N PRO A 228 5.16 -1.61 -7.22
CA PRO A 228 3.78 -1.52 -7.67
C PRO A 228 3.66 -0.67 -8.94
N GLY A 229 2.81 -1.07 -9.90
CA GLY A 229 2.53 -0.27 -11.10
C GLY A 229 3.69 -0.11 -12.09
N GLY A 230 4.75 -0.94 -12.00
CA GLY A 230 5.88 -0.90 -12.93
C GLY A 230 6.77 0.35 -12.80
N PHE A 231 6.69 1.07 -11.68
CA PHE A 231 7.50 2.27 -11.47
C PHE A 231 9.00 1.98 -11.43
N SER A 232 9.79 2.88 -11.98
CA SER A 232 11.24 2.88 -11.80
C SER A 232 11.60 3.08 -10.32
N ARG A 233 12.80 2.64 -9.92
CA ARG A 233 13.29 2.82 -8.54
C ARG A 233 13.27 4.29 -8.08
N GLN A 234 13.45 5.22 -8.99
CA GLN A 234 13.44 6.65 -8.71
C GLN A 234 12.03 7.19 -8.50
N GLN A 235 11.08 6.78 -9.35
CA GLN A 235 9.66 7.10 -9.17
C GLN A 235 9.13 6.54 -7.85
N SER A 236 9.48 5.28 -7.56
CA SER A 236 9.13 4.63 -6.30
C SER A 236 9.65 5.42 -5.08
N LEU A 237 10.90 5.89 -5.15
CA LEU A 237 11.48 6.72 -4.09
C LEU A 237 10.70 8.03 -3.92
N PHE A 238 10.39 8.73 -5.01
CA PHE A 238 9.66 10.00 -5.00
C PHE A 238 8.26 9.82 -4.40
N TYR A 239 7.51 8.84 -4.87
CA TYR A 239 6.13 8.59 -4.41
C TYR A 239 6.08 8.13 -2.95
N TRP A 240 7.10 7.36 -2.51
CA TRP A 240 7.19 6.98 -1.11
C TRP A 240 7.38 8.18 -0.19
N TYR A 241 8.26 9.14 -0.56
CA TYR A 241 8.42 10.38 0.21
C TYR A 241 7.18 11.27 0.13
N ASP A 242 6.51 11.35 -1.00
CA ASP A 242 5.27 12.11 -1.16
C ASP A 242 4.16 11.54 -0.25
N GLY A 243 3.96 10.22 -0.27
CA GLY A 243 3.02 9.54 0.62
C GLY A 243 3.35 9.73 2.10
N LEU A 244 4.64 9.59 2.47
CA LEU A 244 5.12 9.81 3.85
C LEU A 244 4.81 11.24 4.33
N LEU A 245 5.07 12.26 3.51
CA LEU A 245 4.80 13.65 3.86
C LEU A 245 3.30 13.94 3.95
N LYS A 246 2.48 13.37 3.06
CA LYS A 246 1.01 13.44 3.12
C LYS A 246 0.47 12.81 4.40
N TYR A 247 0.92 11.60 4.74
CA TYR A 247 0.56 10.94 5.98
C TYR A 247 0.97 11.77 7.21
N SER A 248 2.19 12.33 7.19
CA SER A 248 2.68 13.16 8.27
C SER A 248 1.88 14.45 8.45
N ALA A 249 1.49 15.09 7.35
CA ALA A 249 0.66 16.30 7.37
C ALA A 249 -0.74 16.05 7.93
N ARG A 250 -1.29 14.85 7.69
CA ARG A 250 -2.63 14.47 8.11
C ARG A 250 -2.71 14.03 9.57
N HIS A 251 -1.72 13.25 10.01
CA HIS A 251 -1.81 12.53 11.29
C HIS A 251 -0.92 13.09 12.39
N PHE A 252 -0.06 14.07 12.10
CA PHE A 252 0.83 14.64 13.12
C PHE A 252 0.69 16.15 13.24
N GLY A 253 0.80 16.63 14.47
CA GLY A 253 0.86 18.06 14.74
C GLY A 253 2.13 18.74 14.18
N PRO A 254 2.14 20.08 14.14
CA PRO A 254 3.21 20.84 13.51
C PRO A 254 4.64 20.47 13.98
N PRO A 255 4.95 20.34 15.28
CA PRO A 255 6.33 20.03 15.70
C PRO A 255 6.84 18.68 15.16
N ALA A 256 6.01 17.64 15.22
CA ALA A 256 6.38 16.31 14.73
C ALA A 256 6.56 16.31 13.20
N ARG A 257 5.67 17.00 12.49
CA ARG A 257 5.76 17.18 11.04
C ARG A 257 7.04 17.92 10.64
N TRP A 258 7.39 19.00 11.35
CA TRP A 258 8.62 19.75 11.09
C TRP A 258 9.87 18.87 11.23
N VAL A 259 9.96 18.10 12.30
CA VAL A 259 11.08 17.17 12.51
C VAL A 259 11.18 16.17 11.35
N ILE A 260 10.07 15.63 10.86
CA ILE A 260 10.06 14.72 9.72
C ILE A 260 10.52 15.41 8.44
N CYS A 261 10.00 16.63 8.16
CA CYS A 261 10.40 17.40 6.98
C CYS A 261 11.90 17.72 7.01
N LEU A 262 12.43 18.14 8.15
CA LEU A 262 13.86 18.39 8.33
C LEU A 262 14.70 17.13 8.14
N ALA A 263 14.25 15.97 8.66
CA ALA A 263 14.92 14.68 8.44
C ALA A 263 14.95 14.31 6.94
N VAL A 264 13.87 14.55 6.20
CA VAL A 264 13.82 14.35 4.74
C VAL A 264 14.82 15.24 4.03
N MET A 265 14.89 16.54 4.38
CA MET A 265 15.86 17.48 3.79
C MET A 265 17.29 17.04 4.12
N LEU A 266 17.58 16.73 5.39
CA LEU A 266 18.90 16.27 5.84
C LEU A 266 19.36 15.02 5.08
N ARG A 267 18.45 14.12 4.77
CA ARG A 267 18.73 12.91 3.98
C ARG A 267 18.93 13.20 2.51
N CYS A 268 18.15 14.09 1.92
CA CYS A 268 18.12 14.32 0.47
C CYS A 268 19.19 15.31 0.00
N VAL A 269 19.55 16.31 0.78
CA VAL A 269 20.57 17.32 0.39
C VAL A 269 21.93 16.68 0.06
N PRO A 270 22.53 15.83 0.90
CA PRO A 270 23.79 15.18 0.54
C PRO A 270 23.68 14.31 -0.72
N GLN A 271 22.53 13.64 -0.91
CA GLN A 271 22.30 12.80 -2.08
C GLN A 271 22.16 13.62 -3.38
N ALA A 272 21.58 14.81 -3.29
CA ALA A 272 21.51 15.76 -4.41
C ALA A 272 22.90 16.26 -4.77
N VAL A 273 23.69 16.71 -3.78
CA VAL A 273 25.05 17.21 -3.97
C VAL A 273 25.96 16.13 -4.54
N LEU A 274 25.97 14.93 -3.96
CA LEU A 274 26.74 13.79 -4.48
C LEU A 274 26.30 13.37 -5.89
N GLY A 275 25.06 13.69 -6.27
CA GLY A 275 24.55 13.51 -7.63
C GLY A 275 25.33 14.31 -8.67
N ILE A 276 25.81 15.49 -8.32
CA ILE A 276 26.53 16.39 -9.26
C ILE A 276 27.82 15.74 -9.77
N PHE A 277 28.50 14.98 -8.92
CA PHE A 277 29.81 14.39 -9.20
C PHE A 277 29.77 12.95 -9.78
N ARG A 278 28.57 12.40 -10.11
CA ARG A 278 28.43 11.02 -10.59
C ARG A 278 27.86 10.93 -12.01
N PRO A 279 28.25 9.91 -12.80
CA PRO A 279 27.58 9.59 -14.06
C PRO A 279 26.07 9.44 -13.83
N LYS A 280 25.24 10.07 -14.69
CA LYS A 280 23.78 10.16 -14.53
C LYS A 280 23.32 10.99 -13.31
N GLY A 281 24.17 11.89 -12.80
CA GLY A 281 23.90 12.69 -11.61
C GLY A 281 22.76 13.69 -11.75
N ALA A 282 22.49 14.19 -12.96
CA ALA A 282 21.39 15.11 -13.23
C ALA A 282 20.01 14.53 -12.81
N ARG A 283 19.79 13.23 -13.04
CA ARG A 283 18.54 12.55 -12.63
C ARG A 283 18.43 12.44 -11.12
N ARG A 284 19.54 12.20 -10.42
CA ARG A 284 19.57 12.15 -8.94
C ARG A 284 19.30 13.51 -8.35
N LEU A 285 19.97 14.55 -8.86
CA LEU A 285 19.77 15.93 -8.46
C LEU A 285 18.30 16.34 -8.62
N ALA A 286 17.71 16.06 -9.79
CA ALA A 286 16.32 16.39 -10.08
C ALA A 286 15.34 15.70 -9.08
N ILE A 287 15.50 14.41 -8.82
CA ILE A 287 14.60 13.68 -7.90
C ILE A 287 14.75 14.18 -6.46
N HIS A 288 15.98 14.27 -5.95
CA HIS A 288 16.17 14.73 -4.57
C HIS A 288 15.78 16.20 -4.41
N GLY A 289 16.01 17.05 -5.42
CA GLY A 289 15.51 18.43 -5.45
C GLY A 289 13.98 18.52 -5.38
N ARG A 290 13.27 17.65 -6.12
CA ARG A 290 11.79 17.56 -6.04
C ARG A 290 11.33 17.10 -4.66
N ILE A 291 11.99 16.11 -4.04
CA ILE A 291 11.66 15.63 -2.70
C ILE A 291 11.91 16.74 -1.65
N ILE A 292 13.02 17.49 -1.75
CA ILE A 292 13.29 18.65 -0.90
C ILE A 292 12.19 19.69 -1.06
N GLY A 293 11.77 19.98 -2.29
CA GLY A 293 10.67 20.90 -2.58
C GLY A 293 9.33 20.46 -1.97
N LEU A 294 9.04 19.14 -1.94
CA LEU A 294 7.86 18.60 -1.25
C LEU A 294 7.97 18.82 0.27
N ALA A 295 9.12 18.50 0.86
CA ALA A 295 9.36 18.67 2.29
C ALA A 295 9.28 20.13 2.71
N ALA A 296 9.84 21.06 1.93
CA ALA A 296 9.77 22.51 2.18
C ALA A 296 8.32 23.02 2.15
N ARG A 297 7.54 22.60 1.14
CA ARG A 297 6.12 22.96 1.07
C ARG A 297 5.34 22.40 2.26
N CYS A 298 5.56 21.15 2.63
CA CYS A 298 4.92 20.53 3.77
C CYS A 298 5.28 21.24 5.09
N LEU A 299 6.53 21.69 5.23
CA LEU A 299 7.01 22.45 6.39
C LEU A 299 6.26 23.77 6.55
N VAL A 300 6.12 24.55 5.45
CA VAL A 300 5.56 25.91 5.46
C VAL A 300 4.03 25.88 5.49
N SER A 301 3.40 25.14 4.57
CA SER A 301 1.94 25.22 4.37
C SER A 301 1.15 24.26 5.24
N GLY A 302 1.81 23.30 5.88
CA GLY A 302 1.12 22.20 6.57
C GLY A 302 0.34 21.27 5.64
N ARG A 303 0.35 21.52 4.36
CA ARG A 303 -0.27 20.72 3.31
C ARG A 303 0.84 20.14 2.43
N SER A 304 0.87 18.84 2.28
CA SER A 304 1.52 18.25 1.11
C SER A 304 0.64 18.63 -0.07
N GLY A 305 1.11 19.53 -0.93
CA GLY A 305 0.34 19.98 -2.08
C GLY A 305 -0.13 18.79 -2.90
N ARG A 306 -1.30 18.88 -3.56
CA ARG A 306 -1.57 18.03 -4.70
C ARG A 306 -0.37 18.18 -5.63
N ALA A 307 0.48 17.15 -5.70
CA ALA A 307 1.45 17.06 -6.76
C ALA A 307 0.61 17.00 -8.03
N SER A 308 0.44 18.15 -8.71
CA SER A 308 -0.15 18.18 -10.03
C SER A 308 0.82 17.39 -10.91
N TRP A 309 0.48 16.15 -11.14
CA TRP A 309 1.15 15.32 -12.10
C TRP A 309 0.84 15.90 -13.47
N SER A 310 1.75 16.71 -13.98
CA SER A 310 1.71 17.08 -15.40
C SER A 310 2.11 15.85 -16.19
N PRO A 311 1.34 15.44 -17.22
CA PRO A 311 1.66 14.29 -18.07
C PRO A 311 2.97 14.43 -18.87
N MET A 312 3.71 15.51 -18.70
CA MET A 312 4.98 15.81 -19.39
C MET A 312 6.16 14.94 -18.97
N VAL A 313 5.96 13.83 -18.23
CA VAL A 313 7.01 12.86 -17.88
C VAL A 313 6.71 11.48 -18.49
N ALA A 314 5.97 11.42 -19.59
CA ALA A 314 5.88 10.24 -20.47
C ALA A 314 7.09 10.13 -21.41
N GLY A 315 8.27 10.52 -20.97
CA GLY A 315 9.50 10.52 -21.76
C GLY A 315 10.75 10.28 -20.92
N TRP A 316 10.77 9.14 -20.15
CA TRP A 316 12.00 8.70 -19.47
C TRP A 316 12.09 7.19 -19.44
#